data_a6e33c1bad1eb1c47a718e0b73eeafb3
#
_entry.id   a6e33c1bad1eb1c47a718e0b73eeafb3
#
_cell.length_a   1.000
_cell.length_b   1.000
_cell.length_c   1.000
_cell.angle_alpha   90.00
_cell.angle_beta   90.00
_cell.angle_gamma   90.00
#
_symmetry.space_group_name_H-M   'P 1'
#
loop_
_entity.id
_entity.type
_entity.pdbx_description
1 polymer ?
#
loop_
_entity_poly.entity_id
_entity_poly.type
_entity_poly.pdbx_seq_one_letter_code
_entity_poly.pdbx_strand_id
1 'polypeptide(L)'
;MRVLWISNIIFPELCNKIGIPAPVVGGWMQACAKALLDRNGKLTLGVVSFYNGNNIQIFRDSEIQYYLVPEHTTISKVYDKRTEDYLKQVCTDFQPDLVHIHGSEYGHSLAMAKACNNINMIVSIQGLVSVYKNYYYGGLSGRDILSHITVRDILRQDSLFDQKRRMAKRGEMELELLKSVNHV
;
A
#
# COMPACT_ATOMS: atom_id res chain seq x y z
N MET A 1 6.54 -11.26 19.94
CA MET A 1 5.56 -10.38 19.26
C MET A 1 5.73 -10.54 17.77
N ARG A 2 4.65 -10.81 17.06
CA ARG A 2 4.62 -10.98 15.58
C ARG A 2 4.03 -9.72 14.95
N VAL A 3 4.83 -8.99 14.22
CA VAL A 3 4.42 -7.74 13.56
C VAL A 3 4.37 -7.95 12.06
N LEU A 4 3.25 -7.61 11.43
CA LEU A 4 3.06 -7.69 9.99
C LEU A 4 3.04 -6.28 9.38
N TRP A 5 4.01 -5.99 8.52
CA TRP A 5 4.04 -4.73 7.78
C TRP A 5 3.35 -4.89 6.43
N ILE A 6 2.54 -3.90 6.07
CA ILE A 6 1.95 -3.77 4.74
C ILE A 6 2.70 -2.66 4.02
N SER A 7 3.40 -3.03 2.94
CA SER A 7 4.32 -2.15 2.21
C SER A 7 3.87 -1.99 0.76
N ASN A 8 3.91 -0.77 0.26
CA ASN A 8 3.68 -0.45 -1.14
C ASN A 8 4.90 -0.71 -2.05
N ILE A 9 6.03 -1.14 -1.46
CA ILE A 9 7.26 -1.46 -2.19
C ILE A 9 7.70 -2.90 -1.89
N ILE A 10 8.37 -3.52 -2.85
CA ILE A 10 9.09 -4.77 -2.63
C ILE A 10 10.48 -4.42 -2.11
N PHE A 11 10.90 -5.01 -1.00
CA PHE A 11 12.20 -4.73 -0.39
C PHE A 11 13.35 -5.17 -1.32
N PRO A 12 14.47 -4.39 -1.38
CA PRO A 12 15.61 -4.70 -2.24
C PRO A 12 16.13 -6.12 -2.11
N GLU A 13 16.20 -6.68 -0.90
CA GLU A 13 16.61 -8.05 -0.65
C GLU A 13 15.68 -9.07 -1.32
N LEU A 14 14.38 -8.83 -1.27
CA LEU A 14 13.41 -9.68 -1.93
C LEU A 14 13.47 -9.51 -3.45
N CYS A 15 13.68 -8.27 -3.95
CA CYS A 15 13.89 -8.02 -5.38
C CYS A 15 15.06 -8.86 -5.93
N ASN A 16 16.18 -8.91 -5.20
CA ASN A 16 17.35 -9.74 -5.57
C ASN A 16 16.99 -11.23 -5.64
N LYS A 17 16.19 -11.73 -4.69
CA LYS A 17 15.77 -13.15 -4.66
C LYS A 17 14.87 -13.54 -5.82
N ILE A 18 14.01 -12.62 -6.28
CA ILE A 18 13.07 -12.88 -7.38
C ILE A 18 13.56 -12.38 -8.73
N GLY A 19 14.78 -11.84 -8.80
CA GLY A 19 15.43 -11.45 -10.05
C GLY A 19 14.85 -10.20 -10.71
N ILE A 20 14.29 -9.25 -9.93
CA ILE A 20 13.79 -7.97 -10.44
C ILE A 20 14.66 -6.80 -9.94
N PRO A 21 14.70 -5.67 -10.68
CA PRO A 21 15.41 -4.48 -10.23
C PRO A 21 14.85 -3.95 -8.90
N ALA A 22 15.73 -3.61 -7.97
CA ALA A 22 15.32 -2.97 -6.72
C ALA A 22 14.73 -1.58 -6.99
N PRO A 23 13.68 -1.17 -6.27
CA PRO A 23 13.12 0.17 -6.43
C PRO A 23 14.11 1.24 -5.96
N VAL A 24 14.13 2.39 -6.64
CA VAL A 24 14.99 3.54 -6.27
C VAL A 24 14.48 4.22 -4.99
N VAL A 25 13.22 4.03 -4.66
CA VAL A 25 12.54 4.63 -3.50
C VAL A 25 12.27 3.59 -2.41
N GLY A 26 12.08 4.06 -1.17
CA GLY A 26 11.63 3.21 -0.06
C GLY A 26 12.74 2.46 0.69
N GLY A 27 14.01 2.74 0.43
CA GLY A 27 15.14 2.14 1.16
C GLY A 27 15.08 2.40 2.68
N TRP A 28 14.42 3.46 3.10
CA TRP A 28 14.19 3.76 4.51
C TRP A 28 13.38 2.68 5.23
N MET A 29 12.43 2.02 4.54
CA MET A 29 11.64 0.94 5.15
C MET A 29 12.50 -0.27 5.49
N GLN A 30 13.42 -0.65 4.60
CA GLN A 30 14.36 -1.74 4.89
C GLN A 30 15.29 -1.38 6.06
N ALA A 31 15.80 -0.15 6.12
CA ALA A 31 16.61 0.34 7.22
C ALA A 31 15.84 0.33 8.56
N CYS A 32 14.56 0.74 8.53
CA CYS A 32 13.68 0.68 9.71
C CYS A 32 13.41 -0.76 10.15
N ALA A 33 13.17 -1.69 9.21
CA ALA A 33 12.96 -3.11 9.51
C ALA A 33 14.18 -3.70 10.22
N LYS A 34 15.37 -3.45 9.68
CA LYS A 34 16.63 -3.88 10.28
C LYS A 34 16.83 -3.30 11.69
N ALA A 35 16.67 -1.99 11.84
CA ALA A 35 16.80 -1.33 13.15
C ALA A 35 15.78 -1.84 14.18
N LEU A 36 14.58 -2.22 13.74
CA LEU A 36 13.56 -2.80 14.60
C LEU A 36 13.94 -4.19 15.09
N LEU A 37 14.49 -5.03 14.22
CA LEU A 37 14.95 -6.38 14.54
C LEU A 37 16.19 -6.36 15.44
N ASP A 38 17.16 -5.50 15.15
CA ASP A 38 18.40 -5.33 15.95
C ASP A 38 18.08 -4.93 17.41
N ARG A 39 17.02 -4.12 17.62
CA ARG A 39 16.63 -3.65 18.97
C ARG A 39 15.76 -4.62 19.75
N ASN A 40 15.05 -5.51 19.08
CA ASN A 40 14.03 -6.35 19.67
C ASN A 40 14.19 -7.83 19.29
N GLY A 41 15.19 -8.51 19.82
CA GLY A 41 15.52 -9.90 19.52
C GLY A 41 14.40 -10.94 19.77
N LYS A 42 13.23 -10.53 20.26
CA LYS A 42 12.03 -11.36 20.43
C LYS A 42 10.91 -11.00 19.45
N LEU A 43 11.19 -10.16 18.46
CA LEU A 43 10.24 -9.75 17.44
C LEU A 43 10.39 -10.62 16.19
N THR A 44 9.27 -11.09 15.65
CA THR A 44 9.21 -11.71 14.32
C THR A 44 8.53 -10.74 13.38
N LEU A 45 9.20 -10.40 12.28
CA LEU A 45 8.68 -9.45 11.29
C LEU A 45 8.20 -10.19 10.04
N GLY A 46 6.95 -9.96 9.66
CA GLY A 46 6.42 -10.27 8.34
C GLY A 46 6.31 -9.01 7.50
N VAL A 47 6.60 -9.10 6.21
CA VAL A 47 6.43 -7.98 5.27
C VAL A 47 5.60 -8.45 4.08
N VAL A 48 4.45 -7.81 3.89
CA VAL A 48 3.62 -7.97 2.71
C VAL A 48 3.99 -6.90 1.69
N SER A 49 4.25 -7.33 0.46
CA SER A 49 4.41 -6.46 -0.69
C SER A 49 3.52 -6.96 -1.83
N PHE A 50 3.24 -6.10 -2.80
CA PHE A 50 2.29 -6.40 -3.86
C PHE A 50 3.00 -6.50 -5.20
N TYR A 51 2.53 -7.42 -6.07
CA TYR A 51 3.14 -7.67 -7.35
C TYR A 51 2.09 -8.07 -8.40
N ASN A 52 2.45 -7.95 -9.66
CA ASN A 52 1.60 -8.41 -10.75
C ASN A 52 1.80 -9.91 -10.98
N GLY A 53 1.00 -10.72 -10.33
CA GLY A 53 1.06 -12.19 -10.39
C GLY A 53 -0.28 -12.82 -10.05
N ASN A 54 -0.32 -14.15 -9.96
CA ASN A 54 -1.57 -14.89 -9.78
C ASN A 54 -1.70 -15.58 -8.41
N ASN A 55 -0.58 -15.81 -7.70
CA ASN A 55 -0.57 -16.58 -6.47
C ASN A 55 0.27 -15.87 -5.39
N ILE A 56 -0.06 -16.08 -4.12
CA ILE A 56 0.81 -15.63 -3.02
C ILE A 56 2.14 -16.39 -3.10
N GLN A 57 3.25 -15.66 -3.03
CA GLN A 57 4.58 -16.23 -2.89
C GLN A 57 5.11 -15.92 -1.48
N ILE A 58 5.70 -16.91 -0.83
CA ILE A 58 6.19 -16.80 0.54
C ILE A 58 7.68 -17.10 0.55
N PHE A 59 8.46 -16.16 1.10
CA PHE A 59 9.89 -16.30 1.28
C PHE A 59 10.22 -16.20 2.78
N ARG A 60 10.66 -17.32 3.35
CA ARG A 60 11.04 -17.36 4.76
C ARG A 60 12.56 -17.20 4.85
N ASP A 61 12.99 -16.09 5.40
CA ASP A 61 14.37 -15.86 5.77
C ASP A 61 14.54 -15.97 7.29
N SER A 62 15.79 -15.97 7.78
CA SER A 62 16.09 -16.03 9.21
C SER A 62 15.52 -14.86 10.01
N GLU A 63 15.40 -13.70 9.39
CA GLU A 63 15.02 -12.45 10.05
C GLU A 63 13.63 -11.95 9.67
N ILE A 64 13.23 -12.05 8.38
CA ILE A 64 11.98 -11.50 7.86
C ILE A 64 11.25 -12.54 7.02
N GLN A 65 9.95 -12.68 7.28
CA GLN A 65 9.07 -13.48 6.43
C GLN A 65 8.39 -12.56 5.40
N TYR A 66 8.69 -12.77 4.12
CA TYR A 66 8.13 -11.97 3.04
C TYR A 66 6.94 -12.66 2.39
N TYR A 67 5.90 -11.88 2.11
CA TYR A 67 4.74 -12.27 1.33
C TYR A 67 4.60 -11.37 0.12
N LEU A 68 4.67 -11.94 -1.09
CA LEU A 68 4.28 -11.26 -2.31
C LEU A 68 2.83 -11.62 -2.62
N VAL A 69 1.97 -10.63 -2.53
CA VAL A 69 0.52 -10.78 -2.73
C VAL A 69 0.15 -10.26 -4.11
N PRO A 70 -0.65 -11.01 -4.90
CA PRO A 70 -1.13 -10.52 -6.17
C PRO A 70 -1.97 -9.25 -6.03
N GLU A 71 -1.67 -8.23 -6.83
CA GLU A 71 -2.47 -7.03 -6.96
C GLU A 71 -2.75 -6.77 -8.44
N HIS A 72 -4.02 -6.82 -8.81
CA HIS A 72 -4.44 -6.67 -10.21
C HIS A 72 -4.89 -5.25 -10.57
N THR A 73 -4.97 -4.35 -9.60
CA THR A 73 -5.46 -2.98 -9.76
C THR A 73 -4.32 -1.99 -9.99
N THR A 74 -3.71 -2.02 -11.18
CA THR A 74 -2.57 -1.15 -11.49
C THR A 74 -2.94 0.31 -11.79
N ILE A 75 -4.16 0.59 -12.23
CA ILE A 75 -4.52 1.92 -12.78
C ILE A 75 -5.15 2.85 -11.74
N SER A 76 -5.85 2.34 -10.75
CA SER A 76 -6.63 3.19 -9.84
C SER A 76 -6.25 3.07 -8.36
N LYS A 77 -5.38 2.15 -7.99
CA LYS A 77 -5.05 1.88 -6.57
C LYS A 77 -6.31 1.80 -5.68
N VAL A 78 -7.40 1.26 -6.24
CA VAL A 78 -8.68 1.09 -5.55
C VAL A 78 -8.70 -0.24 -4.80
N TYR A 79 -9.59 -0.32 -3.82
CA TYR A 79 -9.87 -1.55 -3.11
C TYR A 79 -10.31 -2.68 -4.06
N ASP A 80 -9.76 -3.87 -3.86
CA ASP A 80 -10.13 -5.11 -4.54
C ASP A 80 -10.41 -6.20 -3.49
N LYS A 81 -11.57 -6.83 -3.58
CA LYS A 81 -11.98 -7.91 -2.70
C LYS A 81 -11.04 -9.13 -2.75
N ARG A 82 -10.46 -9.42 -3.92
CA ARG A 82 -9.49 -10.52 -4.05
C ARG A 82 -8.21 -10.26 -3.24
N THR A 83 -7.74 -9.00 -3.24
CA THR A 83 -6.61 -8.60 -2.39
C THR A 83 -6.94 -8.79 -0.90
N GLU A 84 -8.15 -8.46 -0.47
CA GLU A 84 -8.61 -8.74 0.89
C GLU A 84 -8.55 -10.24 1.22
N ASP A 85 -9.02 -11.10 0.30
CA ASP A 85 -9.04 -12.55 0.51
C ASP A 85 -7.63 -13.14 0.57
N TYR A 86 -6.67 -12.64 -0.21
CA TYR A 86 -5.26 -12.97 -0.08
C TYR A 86 -4.67 -12.52 1.25
N LEU A 87 -5.01 -11.33 1.70
CA LEU A 87 -4.51 -10.81 2.99
C LEU A 87 -5.05 -11.61 4.18
N LYS A 88 -6.28 -12.13 4.10
CA LYS A 88 -6.81 -13.09 5.09
C LYS A 88 -5.95 -14.36 5.17
N GLN A 89 -5.53 -14.90 4.02
CA GLN A 89 -4.65 -16.07 3.98
C GLN A 89 -3.29 -15.75 4.63
N VAL A 90 -2.72 -14.57 4.34
CA VAL A 90 -1.48 -14.11 4.98
C VAL A 90 -1.64 -14.01 6.49
N CYS A 91 -2.73 -13.41 6.98
CA CYS A 91 -3.01 -13.30 8.41
C CYS A 91 -3.18 -14.66 9.07
N THR A 92 -3.78 -15.62 8.38
CA THR A 92 -3.92 -17.00 8.88
C THR A 92 -2.58 -17.72 8.96
N ASP A 93 -1.68 -17.54 7.99
CA ASP A 93 -0.33 -18.14 7.99
C ASP A 93 0.60 -17.44 8.99
N PHE A 94 0.63 -16.12 8.99
CA PHE A 94 1.57 -15.35 9.82
C PHE A 94 1.08 -15.18 11.25
N GLN A 95 -0.22 -15.15 11.54
CA GLN A 95 -0.83 -14.91 12.86
C GLN A 95 -0.24 -13.67 13.58
N PRO A 96 -0.42 -12.45 13.03
CA PRO A 96 0.16 -11.25 13.60
C PRO A 96 -0.51 -10.83 14.91
N ASP A 97 0.29 -10.37 15.88
CA ASP A 97 -0.18 -9.66 17.08
C ASP A 97 -0.51 -8.20 16.78
N LEU A 98 0.18 -7.63 15.77
CA LEU A 98 0.06 -6.25 15.33
C LEU A 98 0.27 -6.16 13.81
N VAL A 99 -0.57 -5.37 13.16
CA VAL A 99 -0.40 -4.97 11.76
C VAL A 99 0.02 -3.51 11.68
N HIS A 100 1.08 -3.23 10.91
CA HIS A 100 1.52 -1.87 10.64
C HIS A 100 1.41 -1.58 9.14
N ILE A 101 0.49 -0.71 8.77
CA ILE A 101 0.22 -0.30 7.39
C ILE A 101 1.04 0.94 7.07
N HIS A 102 1.90 0.85 6.06
CA HIS A 102 2.72 1.95 5.56
C HIS A 102 2.07 2.61 4.35
N GLY A 103 1.37 3.72 4.59
CA GLY A 103 0.61 4.48 3.61
C GLY A 103 -0.89 4.22 3.66
N SER A 104 -1.65 5.29 3.84
CA SER A 104 -3.12 5.26 3.94
C SER A 104 -3.82 5.30 2.58
N GLU A 105 -3.09 5.69 1.53
CA GLU A 105 -3.63 6.07 0.23
C GLU A 105 -3.83 4.91 -0.75
N TYR A 106 -3.56 3.67 -0.34
CA TYR A 106 -3.60 2.49 -1.22
C TYR A 106 -4.85 1.63 -0.96
N GLY A 107 -5.37 1.01 -2.01
CA GLY A 107 -6.52 0.09 -1.92
C GLY A 107 -6.23 -1.14 -1.06
N HIS A 108 -5.00 -1.64 -1.11
CA HIS A 108 -4.57 -2.77 -0.27
C HIS A 108 -4.48 -2.41 1.22
N SER A 109 -4.29 -1.15 1.58
CA SER A 109 -4.34 -0.70 2.97
C SER A 109 -5.74 -0.86 3.55
N LEU A 110 -6.77 -0.45 2.81
CA LEU A 110 -8.17 -0.68 3.19
C LEU A 110 -8.52 -2.18 3.16
N ALA A 111 -8.00 -2.92 2.16
CA ALA A 111 -8.21 -4.36 2.09
C ALA A 111 -7.65 -5.07 3.32
N MET A 112 -6.48 -4.63 3.84
CA MET A 112 -5.90 -5.18 5.07
C MET A 112 -6.78 -4.90 6.29
N ALA A 113 -7.28 -3.68 6.45
CA ALA A 113 -8.16 -3.33 7.55
C ALA A 113 -9.45 -4.16 7.57
N LYS A 114 -9.99 -4.47 6.38
CA LYS A 114 -11.17 -5.35 6.24
C LYS A 114 -10.84 -6.83 6.43
N ALA A 115 -9.65 -7.26 6.03
CA ALA A 115 -9.23 -8.64 6.14
C ALA A 115 -9.08 -9.11 7.60
N CYS A 116 -8.57 -8.25 8.47
CA CYS A 116 -8.13 -8.61 9.82
C CYS A 116 -8.61 -7.59 10.87
N ASN A 117 -9.90 -7.26 10.86
CA ASN A 117 -10.53 -6.24 11.72
C ASN A 117 -10.47 -6.51 13.23
N ASN A 118 -10.08 -7.70 13.63
CA ASN A 118 -9.93 -8.13 15.04
C ASN A 118 -8.47 -8.05 15.53
N ILE A 119 -7.54 -7.60 14.72
CA ILE A 119 -6.13 -7.44 15.06
C ILE A 119 -5.82 -5.96 15.27
N ASN A 120 -4.99 -5.62 16.25
CA ASN A 120 -4.53 -4.25 16.44
C ASN A 120 -3.79 -3.73 15.19
N MET A 121 -4.16 -2.54 14.75
CA MET A 121 -3.59 -1.92 13.53
C MET A 121 -3.09 -0.52 13.80
N ILE A 122 -1.91 -0.23 13.22
CA ILE A 122 -1.33 1.10 13.16
C ILE A 122 -1.18 1.50 11.70
N VAL A 123 -1.47 2.75 11.38
CA VAL A 123 -1.25 3.33 10.04
C VAL A 123 -0.24 4.45 10.13
N SER A 124 0.84 4.35 9.38
CA SER A 124 1.74 5.49 9.13
C SER A 124 1.28 6.24 7.89
N ILE A 125 0.84 7.48 8.07
CA ILE A 125 0.40 8.35 6.97
C ILE A 125 1.63 8.88 6.24
N GLN A 126 1.69 8.64 4.92
CA GLN A 126 2.72 9.19 4.03
C GLN A 126 2.20 10.44 3.29
N GLY A 127 0.89 10.56 3.13
CA GLY A 127 0.23 11.71 2.55
C GLY A 127 -1.29 11.56 2.67
N LEU A 128 -1.98 12.64 2.99
CA LEU A 128 -3.44 12.65 3.14
C LEU A 128 -4.11 12.96 1.80
N VAL A 129 -4.38 11.94 1.01
CA VAL A 129 -5.05 12.09 -0.30
C VAL A 129 -6.48 12.62 -0.18
N SER A 130 -7.15 12.35 0.93
CA SER A 130 -8.46 12.91 1.27
C SER A 130 -8.45 14.44 1.41
N VAL A 131 -7.31 15.01 1.77
CA VAL A 131 -7.07 16.46 1.83
C VAL A 131 -6.52 16.98 0.51
N TYR A 132 -5.51 16.31 -0.05
CA TYR A 132 -4.84 16.74 -1.29
C TYR A 132 -5.79 16.85 -2.49
N LYS A 133 -6.83 16.03 -2.56
CA LYS A 133 -7.86 16.12 -3.62
C LYS A 133 -8.48 17.51 -3.75
N ASN A 134 -8.58 18.27 -2.66
CA ASN A 134 -9.18 19.60 -2.66
C ASN A 134 -8.26 20.65 -3.30
N TYR A 135 -6.94 20.42 -3.25
CA TYR A 135 -5.92 21.32 -3.78
C TYR A 135 -5.25 20.79 -5.06
N TYR A 136 -5.84 19.77 -5.67
CA TYR A 136 -5.22 19.00 -6.77
C TYR A 136 -4.84 19.87 -7.97
N TYR A 137 -5.59 20.92 -8.26
CA TYR A 137 -5.31 21.79 -9.40
C TYR A 137 -4.25 22.86 -9.14
N GLY A 138 -3.76 23.02 -7.92
CA GLY A 138 -2.69 23.95 -7.61
C GLY A 138 -2.95 25.42 -7.98
N GLY A 139 -4.22 25.84 -7.98
CA GLY A 139 -4.62 27.19 -8.38
C GLY A 139 -4.96 27.36 -9.87
N LEU A 140 -4.80 26.31 -10.69
CA LEU A 140 -5.23 26.37 -12.11
C LEU A 140 -6.74 26.48 -12.21
N SER A 141 -7.23 27.38 -13.11
CA SER A 141 -8.66 27.46 -13.40
C SER A 141 -9.11 26.29 -14.28
N GLY A 142 -10.42 25.97 -14.20
CA GLY A 142 -10.97 24.94 -15.09
C GLY A 142 -10.80 25.25 -16.58
N ARG A 143 -10.75 26.56 -16.95
CA ARG A 143 -10.50 27.01 -18.33
C ARG A 143 -9.06 26.69 -18.76
N ASP A 144 -8.10 26.93 -17.88
CA ASP A 144 -6.68 26.61 -18.17
C ASP A 144 -6.51 25.11 -18.38
N ILE A 145 -7.12 24.29 -17.50
CA ILE A 145 -7.06 22.83 -17.64
C ILE A 145 -7.69 22.37 -18.95
N LEU A 146 -8.89 22.87 -19.28
CA LEU A 146 -9.59 22.48 -20.51
C LEU A 146 -8.81 22.84 -21.78
N SER A 147 -8.16 24.03 -21.80
CA SER A 147 -7.39 24.48 -22.97
C SER A 147 -6.12 23.65 -23.23
N HIS A 148 -5.67 22.86 -22.26
CA HIS A 148 -4.46 22.04 -22.36
C HIS A 148 -4.74 20.53 -22.42
N ILE A 149 -6.01 20.11 -22.50
CA ILE A 149 -6.37 18.69 -22.70
C ILE A 149 -5.95 18.26 -24.11
N THR A 150 -5.16 17.20 -24.17
CA THR A 150 -4.74 16.59 -25.43
C THR A 150 -5.62 15.42 -25.84
N VAL A 151 -5.59 15.05 -27.12
CA VAL A 151 -6.26 13.82 -27.61
C VAL A 151 -5.76 12.59 -26.86
N ARG A 152 -4.47 12.55 -26.52
CA ARG A 152 -3.90 11.48 -25.71
C ARG A 152 -4.55 11.37 -24.33
N ASP A 153 -4.80 12.50 -23.68
CA ASP A 153 -5.42 12.52 -22.34
C ASP A 153 -6.84 11.98 -22.39
N ILE A 154 -7.59 12.31 -23.45
CA ILE A 154 -8.93 11.79 -23.71
C ILE A 154 -8.89 10.27 -23.91
N LEU A 155 -8.02 9.80 -24.82
CA LEU A 155 -7.90 8.37 -25.15
C LEU A 155 -7.45 7.52 -23.95
N ARG A 156 -6.60 8.07 -23.09
CA ARG A 156 -6.07 7.39 -21.90
C ARG A 156 -6.87 7.65 -20.63
N GLN A 157 -7.87 8.52 -20.69
CA GLN A 157 -8.62 8.99 -19.51
C GLN A 157 -7.66 9.48 -18.40
N ASP A 158 -6.66 10.30 -18.79
CA ASP A 158 -5.59 10.75 -17.91
C ASP A 158 -5.46 12.28 -17.85
N SER A 159 -6.53 13.00 -18.13
CA SER A 159 -6.61 14.44 -17.92
C SER A 159 -6.49 14.78 -16.42
N LEU A 160 -6.16 16.04 -16.10
CA LEU A 160 -6.15 16.51 -14.70
C LEU A 160 -7.50 16.32 -14.00
N PHE A 161 -8.62 16.36 -14.75
CA PHE A 161 -9.94 16.04 -14.21
C PHE A 161 -10.06 14.57 -13.82
N ASP A 162 -9.58 13.65 -14.67
CA ASP A 162 -9.61 12.23 -14.39
C ASP A 162 -8.68 11.88 -13.23
N GLN A 163 -7.52 12.49 -13.17
CA GLN A 163 -6.56 12.31 -12.08
C GLN A 163 -7.15 12.80 -10.74
N LYS A 164 -7.79 13.97 -10.71
CA LYS A 164 -8.49 14.46 -9.51
C LYS A 164 -9.62 13.51 -9.08
N ARG A 165 -10.39 12.99 -10.04
CA ARG A 165 -11.45 12.01 -9.75
C ARG A 165 -10.88 10.73 -9.12
N ARG A 166 -9.75 10.22 -9.64
CA ARG A 166 -9.06 9.07 -9.03
C ARG A 166 -8.54 9.39 -7.63
N MET A 167 -7.95 10.58 -7.45
CA MET A 167 -7.52 11.06 -6.14
C MET A 167 -8.68 11.15 -5.15
N ALA A 168 -9.84 11.63 -5.57
CA ALA A 168 -11.03 11.71 -4.72
C ALA A 168 -11.49 10.33 -4.24
N LYS A 169 -11.54 9.34 -5.14
CA LYS A 169 -11.89 7.95 -4.77
C LYS A 169 -10.88 7.36 -3.77
N ARG A 170 -9.59 7.60 -3.97
CA ARG A 170 -8.55 7.17 -3.02
C ARG A 170 -8.74 7.85 -1.66
N GLY A 171 -9.10 9.13 -1.64
CA GLY A 171 -9.41 9.85 -0.39
C GLY A 171 -10.64 9.30 0.36
N GLU A 172 -11.63 8.78 -0.34
CA GLU A 172 -12.78 8.10 0.29
C GLU A 172 -12.34 6.81 0.97
N MET A 173 -11.53 6.00 0.28
CA MET A 173 -10.97 4.77 0.85
C MET A 173 -10.03 5.05 2.04
N GLU A 174 -9.23 6.09 1.97
CA GLU A 174 -8.37 6.54 3.06
C GLU A 174 -9.19 6.89 4.30
N LEU A 175 -10.27 7.65 4.15
CA LEU A 175 -11.16 7.99 5.27
C LEU A 175 -11.85 6.76 5.87
N GLU A 176 -12.21 5.77 5.05
CA GLU A 176 -12.76 4.49 5.52
C GLU A 176 -11.70 3.70 6.30
N LEU A 177 -10.47 3.62 5.79
CA LEU A 177 -9.34 2.99 6.47
C LEU A 177 -9.08 3.63 7.84
N LEU A 178 -8.94 4.96 7.89
CA LEU A 178 -8.62 5.70 9.12
C LEU A 178 -9.69 5.54 10.21
N LYS A 179 -10.95 5.29 9.83
CA LYS A 179 -12.04 4.96 10.78
C LYS A 179 -11.98 3.51 11.27
N SER A 180 -11.27 2.63 10.58
CA SER A 180 -11.26 1.19 10.84
C SER A 180 -10.05 0.74 11.65
N VAL A 181 -9.03 1.60 11.82
CA VAL A 181 -7.79 1.26 12.53
C VAL A 181 -7.79 1.79 13.97
N ASN A 182 -6.96 1.19 14.80
CA ASN A 182 -6.88 1.54 16.23
C ASN A 182 -6.01 2.77 16.48
N HIS A 183 -4.95 2.94 15.66
CA HIS A 183 -3.94 4.00 15.84
C HIS A 183 -3.49 4.55 14.48
N VAL A 184 -3.19 5.86 14.48
CA VAL A 184 -2.69 6.60 13.32
C VAL A 184 -1.44 7.37 13.73
#